data_d57c6f26d1b7d102bfd0d04b0ff7fe5c
#
_entry.id   d57c6f26d1b7d102bfd0d04b0ff7fe5c
#
_cell.length_a   1.000
_cell.length_b   1.000
_cell.length_c   1.000
_cell.angle_alpha   90.00
_cell.angle_beta   90.00
_cell.angle_gamma   90.00
#
_symmetry.space_group_name_H-M   'P 1'
#
loop_
_entity.id
_entity.type
_entity.pdbx_description
1 polymer ?
#
loop_
_entity_poly.entity_id
_entity_poly.type
_entity_poly.pdbx_seq_one_letter_code
_entity_poly.pdbx_strand_id
1 'polypeptide(L)'
;MATGKIQTKFGDIEIEFFADAAPKTVENFVKLSKSGFYDGLAFHRIVPGFVIQGGDPNTKSAANRSKWGTGGPGWTVKAEFNKNKHSRGALSMARSQDPNSAGSQFFIVLKDSNFLDGQYTVFGRVTAGMDAVDKIAALKCDSADAPVDADQARMVKVTAS
;
A
#
# COMPACT_ATOMS: atom_id res chain seq x y z
N MET A 1 5.51 20.10 2.43
CA MET A 1 4.58 18.99 2.71
C MET A 1 4.94 17.81 1.83
N ALA A 2 5.10 16.64 2.41
CA ALA A 2 5.41 15.44 1.64
C ALA A 2 4.15 14.90 0.97
N THR A 3 4.24 14.66 -0.32
CA THR A 3 3.14 14.15 -1.14
C THR A 3 3.60 13.06 -2.09
N GLY A 4 2.67 12.28 -2.59
CA GLY A 4 2.95 11.23 -3.55
C GLY A 4 1.81 11.00 -4.50
N LYS A 5 2.08 10.18 -5.52
CA LYS A 5 1.09 9.80 -6.52
C LYS A 5 1.35 8.38 -6.99
N ILE A 6 0.29 7.58 -7.05
CA ILE A 6 0.31 6.25 -7.65
C ILE A 6 -0.51 6.32 -8.93
N GLN A 7 0.14 6.11 -10.08
CA GLN A 7 -0.55 6.06 -11.36
C GLN A 7 -1.09 4.65 -11.59
N THR A 8 -2.36 4.54 -11.90
CA THR A 8 -3.01 3.26 -12.18
C THR A 8 -3.80 3.32 -13.48
N LYS A 9 -4.20 2.17 -13.98
CA LYS A 9 -5.07 2.06 -15.15
C LYS A 9 -6.39 2.82 -14.97
N PHE A 10 -6.86 2.95 -13.74
CA PHE A 10 -8.15 3.58 -13.43
C PHE A 10 -8.03 5.05 -13.03
N GLY A 11 -6.83 5.60 -13.08
CA GLY A 11 -6.55 6.98 -12.70
C GLY A 11 -5.47 7.10 -11.64
N ASP A 12 -5.15 8.34 -11.29
CA ASP A 12 -4.10 8.64 -10.34
C ASP A 12 -4.66 8.67 -8.91
N ILE A 13 -3.89 8.10 -7.99
CA ILE A 13 -4.18 8.15 -6.55
C ILE A 13 -3.19 9.14 -5.95
N GLU A 14 -3.67 10.27 -5.47
CA GLU A 14 -2.83 11.29 -4.84
C GLU A 14 -2.83 11.12 -3.34
N ILE A 15 -1.64 11.30 -2.73
CA ILE A 15 -1.40 10.97 -1.32
C ILE A 15 -0.74 12.17 -0.62
N GLU A 16 -1.17 12.41 0.61
CA GLU A 16 -0.48 13.28 1.56
C GLU A 16 0.19 12.37 2.61
N PHE A 17 1.48 12.55 2.85
CA PHE A 17 2.20 11.78 3.85
C PHE A 17 2.22 12.49 5.21
N PHE A 18 2.15 11.70 6.28
CA PHE A 18 2.21 12.20 7.66
C PHE A 18 3.64 12.11 8.18
N ALA A 19 4.52 12.97 7.65
CA ALA A 19 5.95 12.93 7.98
C ALA A 19 6.24 13.19 9.46
N ASP A 20 5.40 13.96 10.15
CA ASP A 20 5.56 14.23 11.58
C ASP A 20 5.16 13.02 12.43
N ALA A 21 4.15 12.28 12.02
CA ALA A 21 3.63 11.14 12.78
C ALA A 21 4.43 9.86 12.53
N ALA A 22 4.96 9.68 11.32
CA ALA A 22 5.67 8.47 10.92
C ALA A 22 6.89 8.84 10.04
N PRO A 23 7.87 9.56 10.59
CA PRO A 23 8.98 10.11 9.79
C PRO A 23 9.81 9.07 9.07
N LYS A 24 10.14 7.97 9.73
CA LYS A 24 10.98 6.92 9.13
C LYS A 24 10.21 6.10 8.09
N THR A 25 8.93 5.86 8.33
CA THR A 25 8.06 5.16 7.38
C THR A 25 7.87 5.99 6.11
N VAL A 26 7.62 7.28 6.26
CA VAL A 26 7.48 8.19 5.10
C VAL A 26 8.79 8.29 4.33
N GLU A 27 9.92 8.46 5.03
CA GLU A 27 11.24 8.50 4.42
C GLU A 27 11.50 7.23 3.58
N ASN A 28 11.18 6.06 4.14
CA ASN A 28 11.34 4.78 3.46
C ASN A 28 10.48 4.70 2.20
N PHE A 29 9.20 5.07 2.30
CA PHE A 29 8.29 5.04 1.16
C PHE A 29 8.75 5.99 0.05
N VAL A 30 9.16 7.20 0.41
CA VAL A 30 9.68 8.20 -0.55
C VAL A 30 10.95 7.68 -1.22
N LYS A 31 11.87 7.11 -0.47
CA LYS A 31 13.11 6.55 -0.98
C LYS A 31 12.83 5.43 -1.99
N LEU A 32 11.94 4.49 -1.64
CA LEU A 32 11.56 3.39 -2.52
C LEU A 32 10.88 3.91 -3.79
N SER A 33 10.01 4.90 -3.65
CA SER A 33 9.32 5.50 -4.80
C SER A 33 10.31 6.15 -5.76
N LYS A 34 11.26 6.91 -5.25
CA LYS A 34 12.28 7.58 -6.06
C LYS A 34 13.21 6.60 -6.79
N SER A 35 13.43 5.44 -6.20
CA SER A 35 14.28 4.40 -6.80
C SER A 35 13.55 3.58 -7.88
N GLY A 36 12.25 3.79 -8.07
CA GLY A 36 11.45 3.00 -9.01
C GLY A 36 11.03 1.64 -8.46
N PHE A 37 11.23 1.40 -7.17
CA PHE A 37 10.92 0.10 -6.55
C PHE A 37 9.47 -0.34 -6.76
N TYR A 38 8.53 0.59 -6.60
CA TYR A 38 7.10 0.28 -6.71
C TYR A 38 6.58 0.20 -8.15
N ASP A 39 7.34 0.68 -9.12
CA ASP A 39 6.87 0.75 -10.51
C ASP A 39 6.62 -0.66 -11.06
N GLY A 40 5.40 -0.90 -11.53
CA GLY A 40 4.99 -2.17 -12.08
C GLY A 40 4.52 -3.21 -11.06
N LEU A 41 4.54 -2.90 -9.77
CA LEU A 41 4.03 -3.82 -8.74
C LEU A 41 2.51 -3.79 -8.72
N ALA A 42 1.89 -4.91 -8.34
CA ALA A 42 0.45 -5.04 -8.28
C ALA A 42 -0.08 -4.99 -6.85
N PHE A 43 -1.31 -4.51 -6.70
CA PHE A 43 -2.08 -4.74 -5.48
C PHE A 43 -2.47 -6.22 -5.48
N HIS A 44 -1.78 -7.01 -4.67
CA HIS A 44 -1.89 -8.49 -4.69
C HIS A 44 -2.94 -9.02 -3.73
N ARG A 45 -3.44 -8.19 -2.82
CA ARG A 45 -4.47 -8.57 -1.86
C ARG A 45 -5.57 -7.52 -1.89
N ILE A 46 -6.77 -7.96 -2.27
CA ILE A 46 -7.93 -7.10 -2.38
C ILE A 46 -9.04 -7.71 -1.55
N VAL A 47 -9.45 -7.00 -0.48
CA VAL A 47 -10.54 -7.43 0.39
C VAL A 47 -11.61 -6.34 0.33
N PRO A 48 -12.67 -6.52 -0.48
CA PRO A 48 -13.72 -5.51 -0.63
C PRO A 48 -14.32 -5.12 0.72
N GLY A 49 -14.50 -3.81 0.92
CA GLY A 49 -15.02 -3.27 2.18
C GLY A 49 -14.00 -3.24 3.30
N PHE A 50 -12.74 -3.57 3.03
CA PHE A 50 -11.66 -3.54 4.02
C PHE A 50 -10.42 -2.81 3.49
N VAL A 51 -9.60 -3.46 2.68
CA VAL A 51 -8.34 -2.87 2.19
C VAL A 51 -7.98 -3.36 0.79
N ILE A 52 -7.11 -2.59 0.11
CA ILE A 52 -6.28 -3.11 -0.98
C ILE A 52 -4.83 -3.00 -0.53
N GLN A 53 -4.03 -4.05 -0.75
CA GLN A 53 -2.65 -4.14 -0.28
C GLN A 53 -1.71 -4.43 -1.44
N GLY A 54 -0.58 -3.74 -1.46
CA GLY A 54 0.45 -3.91 -2.49
C GLY A 54 1.83 -3.57 -1.97
N GLY A 55 2.80 -3.50 -2.87
CA GLY A 55 4.18 -3.15 -2.53
C GLY A 55 5.13 -4.33 -2.41
N ASP A 56 4.69 -5.53 -2.76
CA ASP A 56 5.56 -6.71 -2.78
C ASP A 56 6.26 -6.82 -4.14
N PRO A 57 7.60 -6.81 -4.19
CA PRO A 57 8.34 -6.90 -5.46
C PRO A 57 8.08 -8.21 -6.22
N ASN A 58 7.65 -9.27 -5.56
CA ASN A 58 7.27 -10.52 -6.24
C ASN A 58 6.10 -10.34 -7.19
N THR A 59 5.27 -9.33 -6.98
CA THR A 59 4.07 -9.09 -7.80
C THR A 59 4.40 -8.53 -9.18
N LYS A 60 5.64 -8.19 -9.43
CA LYS A 60 6.09 -7.72 -10.75
C LYS A 60 5.89 -8.81 -11.81
N SER A 61 5.97 -10.07 -11.42
CA SER A 61 5.79 -11.23 -12.31
C SER A 61 4.65 -12.12 -11.84
N ALA A 62 3.73 -12.44 -12.75
CA ALA A 62 2.67 -13.40 -12.49
C ALA A 62 3.21 -14.81 -12.20
N ALA A 63 4.42 -15.14 -12.69
CA ALA A 63 5.07 -16.41 -12.43
C ALA A 63 5.42 -16.62 -10.95
N ASN A 64 5.53 -15.51 -10.19
CA ASN A 64 5.83 -15.54 -8.75
C ASN A 64 4.58 -15.51 -7.87
N ARG A 65 3.40 -15.78 -8.43
CA ARG A 65 2.12 -15.65 -7.71
C ARG A 65 2.11 -16.40 -6.36
N SER A 66 2.74 -17.56 -6.28
CA SER A 66 2.81 -18.33 -5.04
C SER A 66 3.62 -17.64 -3.93
N LYS A 67 4.45 -16.66 -4.27
CA LYS A 67 5.28 -15.91 -3.33
C LYS A 67 4.68 -14.54 -2.98
N TRP A 68 3.58 -14.15 -3.61
CA TRP A 68 2.97 -12.85 -3.35
C TRP A 68 2.59 -12.72 -1.88
N GLY A 69 2.95 -11.58 -1.29
CA GLY A 69 2.74 -11.29 0.11
C GLY A 69 3.94 -11.55 1.00
N THR A 70 5.01 -12.14 0.46
CA THR A 70 6.20 -12.52 1.25
C THR A 70 7.41 -11.62 1.04
N GLY A 71 7.41 -10.75 0.04
CA GLY A 71 8.57 -9.98 -0.34
C GLY A 71 8.65 -8.60 0.31
N GLY A 72 9.83 -8.01 0.22
CA GLY A 72 10.11 -6.68 0.73
C GLY A 72 11.38 -6.10 0.11
N PRO A 73 11.85 -4.96 0.62
CA PRO A 73 12.98 -4.24 0.01
C PRO A 73 14.35 -4.78 0.45
N GLY A 74 14.40 -5.75 1.37
CA GLY A 74 15.64 -6.25 1.92
C GLY A 74 15.99 -5.69 3.30
N TRP A 75 15.12 -4.86 3.86
CA TRP A 75 15.26 -4.29 5.22
C TRP A 75 13.88 -4.08 5.82
N THR A 76 13.85 -3.75 7.11
CA THR A 76 12.61 -3.46 7.83
C THR A 76 12.64 -2.06 8.42
N VAL A 77 11.44 -1.54 8.72
CA VAL A 77 11.24 -0.24 9.33
C VAL A 77 10.51 -0.45 10.65
N LYS A 78 11.02 0.16 11.71
CA LYS A 78 10.38 0.12 13.03
C LYS A 78 8.97 0.70 12.96
N ALA A 79 8.07 0.12 13.75
CA ALA A 79 6.71 0.63 13.88
C ALA A 79 6.74 2.07 14.44
N GLU A 80 5.84 2.88 13.91
CA GLU A 80 5.66 4.27 14.33
C GLU A 80 4.17 4.50 14.58
N PHE A 81 3.64 3.77 15.57
CA PHE A 81 2.23 3.90 15.95
C PHE A 81 1.92 5.33 16.35
N ASN A 82 0.79 5.83 15.93
CA ASN A 82 0.40 7.22 16.17
C ASN A 82 -1.13 7.33 16.27
N LYS A 83 -1.62 8.53 16.51
CA LYS A 83 -3.06 8.77 16.75
C LYS A 83 -3.91 8.82 15.49
N ASN A 84 -3.31 8.74 14.29
CA ASN A 84 -4.08 8.74 13.06
C ASN A 84 -4.89 7.45 12.95
N LYS A 85 -6.13 7.58 12.51
CA LYS A 85 -7.08 6.49 12.44
C LYS A 85 -7.00 5.75 11.11
N HIS A 86 -7.39 4.47 11.13
CA HIS A 86 -7.57 3.68 9.92
C HIS A 86 -8.94 3.99 9.31
N SER A 87 -9.13 5.25 8.94
CA SER A 87 -10.34 5.70 8.25
C SER A 87 -10.21 5.46 6.76
N ARG A 88 -11.34 5.46 6.04
CA ARG A 88 -11.34 5.31 4.59
C ARG A 88 -10.32 6.26 3.95
N GLY A 89 -9.44 5.71 3.11
CA GLY A 89 -8.38 6.46 2.44
C GLY A 89 -7.05 6.49 3.18
N ALA A 90 -6.97 5.95 4.40
CA ALA A 90 -5.70 5.88 5.14
C ALA A 90 -4.72 4.94 4.45
N LEU A 91 -3.43 5.34 4.44
CA LEU A 91 -2.33 4.47 4.06
C LEU A 91 -1.64 3.98 5.32
N SER A 92 -1.46 2.67 5.42
CA SER A 92 -0.85 2.03 6.58
C SER A 92 0.09 0.92 6.13
N MET A 93 1.13 0.65 6.92
CA MET A 93 2.11 -0.37 6.56
C MET A 93 1.61 -1.77 6.92
N ALA A 94 1.69 -2.66 5.95
CA ALA A 94 1.49 -4.08 6.21
C ALA A 94 2.73 -4.62 6.94
N ARG A 95 2.53 -5.65 7.75
CA ARG A 95 3.60 -6.29 8.53
C ARG A 95 3.22 -7.73 8.88
N SER A 96 4.21 -8.51 9.29
CA SER A 96 3.96 -9.82 9.89
C SER A 96 3.58 -9.64 11.38
N GLN A 97 3.64 -10.71 12.17
CA GLN A 97 3.30 -10.63 13.60
C GLN A 97 4.25 -9.69 14.36
N ASP A 98 5.52 -9.62 13.95
CA ASP A 98 6.48 -8.69 14.55
C ASP A 98 6.10 -7.25 14.16
N PRO A 99 5.80 -6.35 15.13
CA PRO A 99 5.45 -4.97 14.83
C PRO A 99 6.52 -4.21 14.05
N ASN A 100 7.77 -4.64 14.12
CA ASN A 100 8.91 -3.99 13.48
C ASN A 100 9.32 -4.71 12.18
N SER A 101 8.41 -5.47 11.56
CA SER A 101 8.68 -6.24 10.35
C SER A 101 8.23 -5.57 9.06
N ALA A 102 7.68 -4.36 9.11
CA ALA A 102 7.26 -3.63 7.92
C ALA A 102 8.45 -3.37 7.00
N GLY A 103 8.23 -3.44 5.70
CA GLY A 103 9.28 -3.20 4.70
C GLY A 103 8.80 -2.31 3.58
N SER A 104 8.13 -2.89 2.58
CA SER A 104 7.61 -2.14 1.44
C SER A 104 6.11 -2.30 1.23
N GLN A 105 5.50 -3.34 1.79
CA GLN A 105 4.08 -3.58 1.59
C GLN A 105 3.24 -2.61 2.42
N PHE A 106 2.18 -2.10 1.81
CA PHE A 106 1.26 -1.17 2.44
C PHE A 106 -0.15 -1.47 1.98
N PHE A 107 -1.12 -0.92 2.70
CA PHE A 107 -2.52 -1.05 2.30
C PHE A 107 -3.24 0.30 2.36
N ILE A 108 -4.27 0.41 1.56
CA ILE A 108 -5.18 1.57 1.53
C ILE A 108 -6.51 1.10 2.09
N VAL A 109 -7.01 1.79 3.10
CA VAL A 109 -8.24 1.44 3.80
C VAL A 109 -9.46 1.83 2.96
N LEU A 110 -10.37 0.88 2.74
CA LEU A 110 -11.59 1.10 1.95
C LEU A 110 -12.76 1.54 2.82
N LYS A 111 -12.78 1.11 4.08
CA LYS A 111 -13.84 1.42 5.04
C LYS A 111 -13.22 1.54 6.42
N ASP A 112 -13.74 2.46 7.23
CA ASP A 112 -13.22 2.70 8.58
C ASP A 112 -13.00 1.39 9.34
N SER A 113 -11.77 1.18 9.82
CA SER A 113 -11.31 -0.07 10.42
C SER A 113 -10.61 0.23 11.75
N ASN A 114 -11.36 0.71 12.72
CA ASN A 114 -10.85 1.18 14.01
C ASN A 114 -10.10 0.09 14.79
N PHE A 115 -10.38 -1.18 14.53
CA PHE A 115 -9.70 -2.30 15.20
C PHE A 115 -8.20 -2.38 14.85
N LEU A 116 -7.76 -1.68 13.82
CA LEU A 116 -6.35 -1.60 13.44
C LEU A 116 -5.60 -0.46 14.14
N ASP A 117 -6.33 0.49 14.73
CA ASP A 117 -5.72 1.69 15.30
C ASP A 117 -4.77 1.34 16.43
N GLY A 118 -3.57 1.97 16.40
CA GLY A 118 -2.52 1.72 17.39
C GLY A 118 -1.73 0.43 17.21
N GLN A 119 -2.06 -0.37 16.18
CA GLN A 119 -1.41 -1.65 15.91
C GLN A 119 -0.67 -1.69 14.58
N TYR A 120 -0.90 -0.70 13.72
CA TYR A 120 -0.24 -0.54 12.43
C TYR A 120 0.17 0.92 12.26
N THR A 121 1.20 1.15 11.46
CA THR A 121 1.74 2.50 11.22
C THR A 121 0.96 3.19 10.11
N VAL A 122 0.07 4.09 10.47
CA VAL A 122 -0.59 4.98 9.49
C VAL A 122 0.42 6.07 9.11
N PHE A 123 0.71 6.21 7.83
CA PHE A 123 1.73 7.15 7.37
C PHE A 123 1.25 8.13 6.30
N GLY A 124 -0.02 8.07 5.92
CA GLY A 124 -0.57 8.98 4.94
C GLY A 124 -2.06 8.77 4.71
N ARG A 125 -2.58 9.54 3.76
CA ARG A 125 -3.97 9.41 3.34
C ARG A 125 -4.12 9.76 1.86
N VAL A 126 -5.14 9.22 1.23
CA VAL A 126 -5.51 9.57 -0.13
C VAL A 126 -6.23 10.92 -0.10
N THR A 127 -5.76 11.87 -0.91
CA THR A 127 -6.37 13.20 -1.03
C THR A 127 -7.23 13.32 -2.29
N ALA A 128 -6.95 12.51 -3.31
CA ALA A 128 -7.74 12.45 -4.54
C ALA A 128 -7.54 11.07 -5.18
N GLY A 129 -8.57 10.56 -5.86
CA GLY A 129 -8.45 9.28 -6.58
C GLY A 129 -9.03 8.09 -5.84
N MET A 130 -9.87 8.27 -4.82
CA MET A 130 -10.53 7.12 -4.16
C MET A 130 -11.42 6.32 -5.11
N ASP A 131 -11.95 6.94 -6.17
CA ASP A 131 -12.69 6.21 -7.19
C ASP A 131 -11.79 5.22 -7.95
N ALA A 132 -10.52 5.55 -8.20
CA ALA A 132 -9.55 4.60 -8.75
C ALA A 132 -9.29 3.45 -7.78
N VAL A 133 -9.14 3.75 -6.49
CA VAL A 133 -8.99 2.74 -5.43
C VAL A 133 -10.19 1.81 -5.41
N ASP A 134 -11.40 2.35 -5.47
CA ASP A 134 -12.64 1.57 -5.46
C ASP A 134 -12.75 0.66 -6.70
N LYS A 135 -12.29 1.11 -7.85
CA LYS A 135 -12.28 0.31 -9.08
C LYS A 135 -11.31 -0.87 -8.97
N ILE A 136 -10.14 -0.65 -8.37
CA ILE A 136 -9.21 -1.74 -8.06
C ILE A 136 -9.86 -2.72 -7.10
N ALA A 137 -10.54 -2.22 -6.08
CA ALA A 137 -11.21 -3.05 -5.08
C ALA A 137 -12.35 -3.89 -5.67
N ALA A 138 -12.89 -3.50 -6.82
CA ALA A 138 -13.96 -4.23 -7.49
C ALA A 138 -13.47 -5.29 -8.47
N LEU A 139 -12.15 -5.46 -8.64
CA LEU A 139 -11.59 -6.45 -9.54
C LEU A 139 -11.90 -7.87 -9.06
N LYS A 140 -12.06 -8.78 -10.03
CA LYS A 140 -12.28 -10.18 -9.73
C LYS A 140 -11.01 -10.78 -9.11
N CYS A 141 -11.19 -11.47 -7.97
CA CYS A 141 -10.09 -12.09 -7.23
C CYS A 141 -10.27 -13.60 -7.14
N ASP A 142 -9.15 -14.29 -6.88
CA ASP A 142 -9.12 -15.72 -6.60
C ASP A 142 -9.38 -16.00 -5.12
N SER A 143 -9.26 -17.27 -4.70
CA SER A 143 -9.50 -17.67 -3.32
C SER A 143 -8.46 -17.12 -2.32
N ALA A 144 -7.35 -16.59 -2.80
CA ALA A 144 -6.31 -15.96 -1.98
C ALA A 144 -6.45 -14.45 -1.92
N ASP A 145 -7.59 -13.90 -2.35
CA ASP A 145 -7.87 -12.46 -2.44
C ASP A 145 -6.93 -11.72 -3.39
N ALA A 146 -6.29 -12.43 -4.32
CA ALA A 146 -5.44 -11.83 -5.33
C ALA A 146 -6.20 -11.59 -6.62
N PRO A 147 -5.94 -10.45 -7.32
CA PRO A 147 -6.63 -10.21 -8.59
C PRO A 147 -6.31 -11.32 -9.60
N VAL A 148 -7.35 -11.82 -10.25
CA VAL A 148 -7.19 -12.87 -11.28
C VAL A 148 -6.30 -12.36 -12.41
N ASP A 149 -6.52 -11.11 -12.84
CA ASP A 149 -5.67 -10.42 -13.80
C ASP A 149 -4.88 -9.32 -13.08
N ALA A 150 -3.64 -9.63 -12.72
CA ALA A 150 -2.78 -8.72 -11.98
C ALA A 150 -2.50 -7.42 -12.75
N ASP A 151 -2.52 -7.45 -14.07
CA ASP A 151 -2.24 -6.26 -14.88
C ASP A 151 -3.29 -5.17 -14.69
N GLN A 152 -4.51 -5.53 -14.26
CA GLN A 152 -5.55 -4.55 -13.93
C GLN A 152 -5.26 -3.80 -12.62
N ALA A 153 -4.41 -4.35 -11.76
CA ALA A 153 -4.13 -3.83 -10.42
C ALA A 153 -2.70 -3.29 -10.27
N ARG A 154 -2.05 -2.93 -11.37
CA ARG A 154 -0.66 -2.47 -11.30
C ARG A 154 -0.55 -1.00 -10.92
N MET A 155 0.47 -0.72 -10.11
CA MET A 155 1.00 0.63 -9.92
C MET A 155 1.94 0.92 -11.09
N VAL A 156 1.45 1.65 -12.09
CA VAL A 156 2.23 1.90 -13.31
C VAL A 156 3.49 2.69 -12.97
N LYS A 157 3.33 3.70 -12.12
CA LYS A 157 4.43 4.51 -11.63
C LYS A 157 4.05 5.10 -10.28
N VAL A 158 5.03 5.15 -9.37
CA VAL A 158 4.86 5.77 -8.05
C VAL A 158 5.89 6.87 -7.90
N THR A 159 5.42 8.08 -7.61
CA THR A 159 6.28 9.25 -7.37
C THR A 159 6.00 9.79 -5.97
N ALA A 160 7.03 10.34 -5.34
CA ALA A 160 6.90 10.92 -4.01
C ALA A 160 8.03 11.93 -3.75
N SER A 161 7.72 12.93 -2.95
CA SER A 161 8.71 13.94 -2.56
C SER A 161 8.37 14.60 -1.23
#